data_6e0d8c5f1c5da6ecba91d6ddc136fdbe
#
_entry.id   6e0d8c5f1c5da6ecba91d6ddc136fdbe
#
_cell.length_a   1.000
_cell.length_b   1.000
_cell.length_c   1.000
_cell.angle_alpha   90.00
_cell.angle_beta   90.00
_cell.angle_gamma   90.00
#
_symmetry.space_group_name_H-M   'P 1'
#
loop_
_entity.id
_entity.type
_entity.pdbx_description
1 polymer ?
#
loop_
_entity_poly.entity_id
_entity_poly.type
_entity_poly.pdbx_seq_one_letter_code
_entity_poly.pdbx_strand_id
1 'polypeptide(L)'
;MNVLSLCDGMSCGQIALNRIGIIPTTYYAAEIDKYAITVTQHNYPDTIQLGDINNWRDWDIEWSDIDLVLAGAPCQSFSNAGKGGGFTDPRGQLIHRVFEIIAHIKHANNDMKFLVENVKMKQSHMDVISSGLGVNPVEACSSLVSAQLRKRNYWCNWGFNQPEDLGLVFGGIVLDGWTDRGKSYCIDANYHKGTNIPQYLSKGRRQIVYTSGESEYGKTKEYEGQYYRKLTPIECAKLQTVPLDYLDVPGISNTQKYKMLGNGWTIDMITHIFKAGL
;
A
#
# COMPACT_ATOMS: atom_id res chain seq x y z
N MET A 1 -3.03 11.96 -19.63
CA MET A 1 -2.24 12.12 -18.40
C MET A 1 -1.17 11.04 -18.37
N ASN A 2 0.09 11.43 -18.19
CA ASN A 2 1.23 10.52 -18.03
C ASN A 2 1.59 10.42 -16.56
N VAL A 3 1.74 9.20 -16.08
CA VAL A 3 1.97 8.88 -14.65
C VAL A 3 3.32 8.22 -14.46
N LEU A 4 4.06 8.66 -13.45
CA LEU A 4 5.28 8.00 -12.98
C LEU A 4 5.04 7.47 -11.55
N SER A 5 5.07 6.15 -11.38
CA SER A 5 4.90 5.51 -10.09
C SER A 5 6.21 4.92 -9.58
N LEU A 6 6.67 5.42 -8.45
CA LEU A 6 7.94 5.06 -7.81
C LEU A 6 7.69 4.06 -6.69
N CYS A 7 8.40 2.93 -6.72
CA CYS A 7 8.15 1.77 -5.85
C CYS A 7 6.70 1.30 -6.00
N ASP A 8 6.28 1.08 -7.24
CA ASP A 8 4.90 0.90 -7.67
C ASP A 8 4.18 -0.30 -7.01
N GLY A 9 4.93 -1.32 -6.62
CA GLY A 9 4.36 -2.54 -6.09
C GLY A 9 3.50 -3.24 -7.14
N MET A 10 2.27 -3.58 -6.76
CA MET A 10 1.28 -4.21 -7.64
C MET A 10 0.35 -3.18 -8.32
N SER A 11 0.84 -1.98 -8.60
CA SER A 11 0.11 -0.91 -9.29
C SER A 11 -1.20 -0.47 -8.63
N CYS A 12 -1.19 -0.28 -7.32
CA CYS A 12 -2.34 0.24 -6.59
C CYS A 12 -2.80 1.62 -7.14
N GLY A 13 -1.87 2.42 -7.66
CA GLY A 13 -2.15 3.71 -8.30
C GLY A 13 -3.04 3.57 -9.54
N GLN A 14 -2.76 2.61 -10.41
CA GLN A 14 -3.59 2.35 -11.60
C GLN A 14 -4.99 1.89 -11.22
N ILE A 15 -5.13 1.00 -10.23
CA ILE A 15 -6.45 0.56 -9.74
C ILE A 15 -7.26 1.76 -9.24
N ALA A 16 -6.63 2.66 -8.48
CA ALA A 16 -7.31 3.84 -7.94
C ALA A 16 -7.69 4.85 -9.03
N LEU A 17 -6.83 5.08 -10.02
CA LEU A 17 -7.13 5.93 -11.19
C LEU A 17 -8.31 5.37 -11.99
N ASN A 18 -8.31 4.07 -12.27
CA ASN A 18 -9.43 3.41 -12.97
C ASN A 18 -10.76 3.59 -12.23
N ARG A 19 -10.75 3.55 -10.89
CA ARG A 19 -11.97 3.76 -10.08
C ARG A 19 -12.58 5.15 -10.19
N ILE A 20 -11.77 6.14 -10.55
CA ILE A 20 -12.25 7.52 -10.81
C ILE A 20 -12.45 7.81 -12.30
N GLY A 21 -12.34 6.76 -13.15
CA GLY A 21 -12.55 6.87 -14.59
C GLY A 21 -11.37 7.48 -15.35
N ILE A 22 -10.19 7.59 -14.73
CA ILE A 22 -8.97 8.08 -15.38
C ILE A 22 -8.14 6.91 -15.88
N ILE A 23 -7.95 6.86 -17.20
CA ILE A 23 -7.04 5.92 -17.86
C ILE A 23 -5.79 6.72 -18.26
N PRO A 24 -4.61 6.44 -17.69
CA PRO A 24 -3.37 7.11 -18.09
C PRO A 24 -3.07 6.89 -19.58
N THR A 25 -2.57 7.92 -20.25
CA THR A 25 -2.03 7.79 -21.60
C THR A 25 -0.77 6.93 -21.58
N THR A 26 0.09 7.19 -20.60
CA THR A 26 1.29 6.40 -20.33
C THR A 26 1.42 6.19 -18.81
N TYR A 27 1.75 4.99 -18.39
CA TYR A 27 2.05 4.68 -16.99
C TYR A 27 3.44 4.06 -16.89
N TYR A 28 4.35 4.80 -16.30
CA TYR A 28 5.71 4.35 -15.98
C TYR A 28 5.75 3.82 -14.55
N ALA A 29 6.32 2.64 -14.35
CA ALA A 29 6.45 2.00 -13.05
C ALA A 29 7.92 1.68 -12.73
N ALA A 30 8.44 2.25 -11.64
CA ALA A 30 9.71 1.84 -11.07
C ALA A 30 9.47 0.80 -9.97
N GLU A 31 9.75 -0.46 -10.26
CA GLU A 31 9.61 -1.59 -9.34
C GLU A 31 10.69 -2.64 -9.62
N ILE A 32 11.15 -3.35 -8.58
CA ILE A 32 12.18 -4.40 -8.67
C ILE A 32 11.67 -5.79 -8.25
N ASP A 33 10.52 -5.86 -7.57
CA ASP A 33 9.93 -7.14 -7.18
C ASP A 33 9.27 -7.79 -8.40
N LYS A 34 9.91 -8.82 -8.93
CA LYS A 34 9.44 -9.55 -10.12
C LYS A 34 7.99 -10.05 -10.01
N TYR A 35 7.52 -10.39 -8.81
CA TYR A 35 6.14 -10.87 -8.62
C TYR A 35 5.14 -9.72 -8.69
N ALA A 36 5.50 -8.57 -8.16
CA ALA A 36 4.69 -7.36 -8.29
C ALA A 36 4.62 -6.93 -9.77
N ILE A 37 5.77 -6.89 -10.47
CA ILE A 37 5.84 -6.62 -11.91
C ILE A 37 4.97 -7.62 -12.70
N THR A 38 5.03 -8.93 -12.38
CA THR A 38 4.20 -9.94 -13.06
C THR A 38 2.72 -9.66 -12.89
N VAL A 39 2.27 -9.28 -11.69
CA VAL A 39 0.87 -8.93 -11.42
C VAL A 39 0.47 -7.66 -12.16
N THR A 40 1.32 -6.64 -12.15
CA THR A 40 1.09 -5.39 -12.90
C THR A 40 0.95 -5.67 -14.39
N GLN A 41 1.91 -6.38 -15.01
CA GLN A 41 1.88 -6.67 -16.45
C GLN A 41 0.70 -7.56 -16.88
N HIS A 42 0.22 -8.43 -15.99
CA HIS A 42 -0.97 -9.23 -16.26
C HIS A 42 -2.24 -8.38 -16.33
N ASN A 43 -2.41 -7.41 -15.42
CA ASN A 43 -3.60 -6.58 -15.34
C ASN A 43 -3.51 -5.30 -16.20
N TYR A 44 -2.29 -4.80 -16.40
CA TYR A 44 -1.97 -3.57 -17.14
C TYR A 44 -0.76 -3.83 -18.06
N PRO A 45 -0.96 -4.52 -19.20
CA PRO A 45 0.14 -4.95 -20.08
C PRO A 45 0.91 -3.78 -20.69
N ASP A 46 0.27 -2.62 -20.84
CA ASP A 46 0.88 -1.41 -21.42
C ASP A 46 1.73 -0.61 -20.42
N THR A 47 1.85 -1.07 -19.16
CA THR A 47 2.72 -0.42 -18.16
C THR A 47 4.18 -0.53 -18.56
N ILE A 48 4.87 0.60 -18.64
CA ILE A 48 6.30 0.66 -18.95
C ILE A 48 7.11 0.50 -17.66
N GLN A 49 7.84 -0.62 -17.55
CA GLN A 49 8.68 -0.92 -16.38
C GLN A 49 10.05 -0.25 -16.51
N LEU A 50 10.39 0.60 -15.55
CA LEU A 50 11.66 1.35 -15.48
C LEU A 50 12.71 0.69 -14.58
N GLY A 51 12.32 -0.33 -13.80
CA GLY A 51 13.22 -1.06 -12.91
C GLY A 51 13.58 -0.31 -11.64
N ASP A 52 14.87 -0.27 -11.29
CA ASP A 52 15.34 0.29 -10.02
C ASP A 52 15.31 1.84 -10.04
N ILE A 53 14.63 2.42 -9.06
CA ILE A 53 14.55 3.87 -8.86
C ILE A 53 15.94 4.54 -8.71
N ASN A 54 16.97 3.81 -8.29
CA ASN A 54 18.32 4.35 -8.20
C ASN A 54 18.92 4.72 -9.56
N ASN A 55 18.42 4.11 -10.64
CA ASN A 55 18.86 4.35 -12.01
C ASN A 55 18.04 5.42 -12.73
N TRP A 56 17.27 6.22 -12.02
CA TRP A 56 16.30 7.15 -12.59
C TRP A 56 16.88 8.14 -13.61
N ARG A 57 18.19 8.46 -13.53
CA ARG A 57 18.87 9.36 -14.47
C ARG A 57 19.11 8.74 -15.84
N ASP A 58 19.03 7.41 -15.93
CA ASP A 58 19.22 6.64 -17.16
C ASP A 58 17.87 6.30 -17.83
N TRP A 59 16.74 6.73 -17.26
CA TRP A 59 15.42 6.45 -17.82
C TRP A 59 15.16 7.33 -19.05
N ASP A 60 14.75 6.67 -20.13
CA ASP A 60 14.37 7.34 -21.39
C ASP A 60 12.89 7.75 -21.32
N ILE A 61 12.61 8.84 -20.62
CA ILE A 61 11.27 9.41 -20.47
C ILE A 61 11.33 10.94 -20.69
N GLU A 62 10.26 11.50 -21.24
CA GLU A 62 10.10 12.95 -21.34
C GLU A 62 9.59 13.51 -20.03
N TRP A 63 10.48 14.12 -19.26
CA TRP A 63 10.19 14.59 -17.90
C TRP A 63 9.16 15.71 -17.86
N SER A 64 9.10 16.54 -18.91
CA SER A 64 8.12 17.63 -19.04
C SER A 64 6.70 17.14 -19.22
N ASP A 65 6.52 15.91 -19.68
CA ASP A 65 5.22 15.30 -19.96
C ASP A 65 4.60 14.57 -18.77
N ILE A 66 5.34 14.44 -17.66
CA ILE A 66 4.83 13.77 -16.46
C ILE A 66 3.85 14.67 -15.71
N ASP A 67 2.59 14.27 -15.68
CA ASP A 67 1.50 14.99 -15.03
C ASP A 67 1.32 14.60 -13.57
N LEU A 68 1.59 13.32 -13.21
CA LEU A 68 1.36 12.79 -11.88
C LEU A 68 2.51 11.87 -11.44
N VAL A 69 3.07 12.15 -10.26
CA VAL A 69 4.03 11.25 -9.60
C VAL A 69 3.38 10.59 -8.39
N LEU A 70 3.47 9.26 -8.33
CA LEU A 70 3.03 8.44 -7.22
C LEU A 70 4.24 7.80 -6.55
N ALA A 71 4.29 7.73 -5.21
CA ALA A 71 5.37 7.05 -4.52
C ALA A 71 4.91 6.38 -3.22
N GLY A 72 5.23 5.08 -3.10
CA GLY A 72 5.10 4.29 -1.88
C GLY A 72 6.47 3.83 -1.39
N ALA A 73 7.34 4.75 -0.99
CA ALA A 73 8.71 4.41 -0.62
C ALA A 73 8.77 3.40 0.56
N PRO A 74 9.72 2.44 0.56
CA PRO A 74 9.81 1.41 1.59
C PRO A 74 9.87 1.99 3.01
N CYS A 75 8.92 1.58 3.84
CA CYS A 75 8.73 2.08 5.22
C CYS A 75 9.51 1.29 6.28
N GLN A 76 10.25 0.24 5.90
CA GLN A 76 10.83 -0.72 6.86
C GLN A 76 11.82 -0.08 7.82
N SER A 77 12.46 1.02 7.44
CA SER A 77 13.39 1.79 8.27
C SER A 77 12.69 2.78 9.20
N PHE A 78 11.47 3.21 8.86
CA PHE A 78 10.72 4.25 9.58
C PHE A 78 9.64 3.69 10.51
N SER A 79 9.18 2.44 10.26
CA SER A 79 8.07 1.87 11.03
C SER A 79 8.51 1.51 12.46
N ASN A 80 7.60 1.71 13.42
CA ASN A 80 7.79 1.29 14.81
C ASN A 80 7.97 -0.23 14.97
N ALA A 81 7.59 -1.03 13.99
CA ALA A 81 7.78 -2.48 13.95
C ALA A 81 9.12 -2.90 13.33
N GLY A 82 9.88 -1.97 12.74
CA GLY A 82 11.21 -2.17 12.16
C GLY A 82 12.33 -1.93 13.15
N LYS A 83 13.59 -2.02 12.67
CA LYS A 83 14.79 -1.76 13.48
C LYS A 83 15.03 -0.27 13.80
N GLY A 84 14.16 0.63 13.32
CA GLY A 84 14.24 2.07 13.60
C GLY A 84 15.45 2.80 12.99
N GLY A 85 16.09 2.21 11.97
CA GLY A 85 17.32 2.76 11.35
C GLY A 85 17.10 4.08 10.60
N GLY A 86 15.83 4.47 10.33
CA GLY A 86 15.51 5.72 9.66
C GLY A 86 16.26 5.88 8.35
N PHE A 87 16.85 7.06 8.14
CA PHE A 87 17.62 7.42 6.94
C PHE A 87 19.03 6.76 6.87
N THR A 88 19.51 6.09 7.92
CA THR A 88 20.79 5.36 7.88
C THR A 88 20.65 3.97 7.24
N ASP A 89 19.41 3.44 7.12
CA ASP A 89 19.15 2.21 6.38
C ASP A 89 19.06 2.53 4.86
N PRO A 90 19.74 1.77 3.97
CA PRO A 90 19.70 2.01 2.52
C PRO A 90 18.27 2.08 1.95
N ARG A 91 17.33 1.34 2.53
CA ARG A 91 15.90 1.39 2.13
C ARG A 91 15.22 2.70 2.54
N GLY A 92 15.64 3.31 3.65
CA GLY A 92 15.19 4.64 4.06
C GLY A 92 15.76 5.75 3.17
N GLN A 93 16.89 5.49 2.51
CA GLN A 93 17.50 6.44 1.57
C GLN A 93 16.71 6.54 0.25
N LEU A 94 15.87 5.56 -0.11
CA LEU A 94 15.07 5.63 -1.34
C LEU A 94 14.11 6.81 -1.35
N ILE A 95 13.70 7.31 -0.19
CA ILE A 95 12.87 8.53 -0.12
C ILE A 95 13.60 9.76 -0.69
N HIS A 96 14.93 9.83 -0.57
CA HIS A 96 15.71 10.93 -1.16
C HIS A 96 15.68 10.85 -2.71
N ARG A 97 15.63 9.64 -3.29
CA ARG A 97 15.43 9.48 -4.73
C ARG A 97 14.06 10.01 -5.17
N VAL A 98 13.02 9.78 -4.34
CA VAL A 98 11.70 10.38 -4.59
C VAL A 98 11.77 11.91 -4.60
N PHE A 99 12.50 12.52 -3.65
CA PHE A 99 12.69 13.99 -3.61
C PHE A 99 13.41 14.49 -4.85
N GLU A 100 14.52 13.83 -5.24
CA GLU A 100 15.30 14.21 -6.42
C GLU A 100 14.48 14.17 -7.69
N ILE A 101 13.68 13.09 -7.88
CA ILE A 101 12.84 12.90 -9.06
C ILE A 101 11.71 13.94 -9.09
N ILE A 102 11.01 14.14 -7.97
CA ILE A 102 9.94 15.14 -7.88
C ILE A 102 10.49 16.54 -8.16
N ALA A 103 11.64 16.89 -7.57
CA ALA A 103 12.29 18.19 -7.83
C ALA A 103 12.71 18.35 -9.29
N HIS A 104 13.23 17.29 -9.92
CA HIS A 104 13.61 17.28 -11.33
C HIS A 104 12.41 17.50 -12.25
N ILE A 105 11.32 16.74 -12.05
CA ILE A 105 10.10 16.90 -12.84
C ILE A 105 9.48 18.28 -12.62
N LYS A 106 9.43 18.76 -11.37
CA LYS A 106 8.87 20.08 -11.06
C LYS A 106 9.61 21.23 -11.74
N HIS A 107 10.90 21.05 -12.03
CA HIS A 107 11.66 22.02 -12.82
C HIS A 107 11.24 22.01 -14.30
N ALA A 108 10.89 20.86 -14.84
CA ALA A 108 10.45 20.69 -16.24
C ALA A 108 8.94 20.96 -16.41
N ASN A 109 8.11 20.55 -15.43
CA ASN A 109 6.66 20.73 -15.41
C ASN A 109 6.22 21.17 -14.00
N ASN A 110 6.02 22.47 -13.80
CA ASN A 110 5.62 23.03 -12.50
C ASN A 110 4.19 22.69 -12.08
N ASP A 111 3.32 22.29 -13.02
CA ASP A 111 1.93 21.93 -12.77
C ASP A 111 1.76 20.44 -12.39
N MET A 112 2.85 19.68 -12.41
CA MET A 112 2.89 18.28 -12.02
C MET A 112 2.31 18.07 -10.62
N LYS A 113 1.43 17.08 -10.49
CA LYS A 113 0.85 16.62 -9.22
C LYS A 113 1.65 15.47 -8.65
N PHE A 114 1.70 15.35 -7.32
CA PHE A 114 2.33 14.19 -6.69
C PHE A 114 1.58 13.73 -5.44
N LEU A 115 1.63 12.43 -5.20
CA LEU A 115 1.20 11.78 -3.96
C LEU A 115 2.32 10.86 -3.47
N VAL A 116 2.80 11.12 -2.26
CA VAL A 116 3.77 10.26 -1.54
C VAL A 116 3.07 9.71 -0.31
N GLU A 117 3.07 8.38 -0.15
CA GLU A 117 2.52 7.70 1.03
C GLU A 117 3.61 7.10 1.87
N ASN A 118 3.45 7.14 3.20
CA ASN A 118 4.30 6.35 4.11
C ASN A 118 3.56 6.05 5.43
N VAL A 119 4.14 5.15 6.20
CA VAL A 119 3.62 4.78 7.53
C VAL A 119 3.71 5.93 8.52
N LYS A 120 2.93 5.83 9.62
CA LYS A 120 3.15 6.68 10.78
C LYS A 120 4.57 6.47 11.34
N MET A 121 5.30 7.56 11.54
CA MET A 121 6.68 7.58 11.98
C MET A 121 6.93 8.67 13.02
N LYS A 122 8.18 8.80 13.51
CA LYS A 122 8.59 9.88 14.41
C LYS A 122 8.46 11.24 13.72
N GLN A 123 8.14 12.29 14.49
CA GLN A 123 7.99 13.65 13.96
C GLN A 123 9.22 14.10 13.18
N SER A 124 10.42 13.88 13.72
CA SER A 124 11.67 14.25 13.05
C SER A 124 11.85 13.63 11.65
N HIS A 125 11.34 12.42 11.42
CA HIS A 125 11.34 11.81 10.08
C HIS A 125 10.27 12.42 9.16
N MET A 126 9.10 12.75 9.71
CA MET A 126 8.07 13.48 8.96
C MET A 126 8.54 14.86 8.53
N ASP A 127 9.26 15.57 9.41
CA ASP A 127 9.81 16.90 9.11
C ASP A 127 10.81 16.86 7.94
N VAL A 128 11.66 15.83 7.89
CA VAL A 128 12.59 15.63 6.76
C VAL A 128 11.82 15.39 5.46
N ILE A 129 10.79 14.54 5.49
CA ILE A 129 9.98 14.25 4.28
C ILE A 129 9.23 15.51 3.86
N SER A 130 8.62 16.21 4.79
CA SER A 130 7.86 17.44 4.52
C SER A 130 8.76 18.54 3.94
N SER A 131 9.97 18.68 4.48
CA SER A 131 10.96 19.63 3.96
C SER A 131 11.42 19.26 2.55
N GLY A 132 11.66 17.98 2.27
CA GLY A 132 12.08 17.49 0.96
C GLY A 132 11.00 17.63 -0.13
N LEU A 133 9.72 17.52 0.25
CA LEU A 133 8.58 17.63 -0.67
C LEU A 133 7.98 19.04 -0.74
N GLY A 134 8.28 19.91 0.25
CA GLY A 134 7.72 21.26 0.36
C GLY A 134 6.24 21.30 0.79
N VAL A 135 5.70 20.19 1.32
CA VAL A 135 4.31 20.08 1.78
C VAL A 135 4.22 19.28 3.08
N ASN A 136 3.21 19.57 3.89
CA ASN A 136 2.93 18.81 5.11
C ASN A 136 2.04 17.60 4.82
N PRO A 137 2.17 16.50 5.59
CA PRO A 137 1.33 15.33 5.40
C PRO A 137 -0.07 15.53 5.98
N VAL A 138 -1.04 14.85 5.39
CA VAL A 138 -2.33 14.56 6.02
C VAL A 138 -2.30 13.13 6.54
N GLU A 139 -2.47 12.93 7.86
CA GLU A 139 -2.67 11.59 8.43
C GLU A 139 -4.12 11.16 8.16
N ALA A 140 -4.31 10.00 7.53
CA ALA A 140 -5.62 9.39 7.37
C ALA A 140 -5.59 7.91 7.75
N CYS A 141 -6.73 7.39 8.19
CA CYS A 141 -6.89 5.98 8.54
C CYS A 141 -7.84 5.30 7.58
N SER A 142 -7.38 4.20 6.96
CA SER A 142 -8.22 3.41 6.06
C SER A 142 -9.46 2.80 6.74
N SER A 143 -9.57 2.86 8.08
CA SER A 143 -10.76 2.39 8.80
C SER A 143 -12.05 3.12 8.41
N LEU A 144 -11.95 4.30 7.82
CA LEU A 144 -13.09 5.05 7.31
C LEU A 144 -13.67 4.43 6.02
N VAL A 145 -12.82 3.84 5.18
CA VAL A 145 -13.19 3.27 3.87
C VAL A 145 -12.94 1.76 3.76
N SER A 146 -12.51 1.12 4.85
CA SER A 146 -12.19 -0.30 4.92
C SER A 146 -12.45 -0.84 6.32
N ALA A 147 -12.45 -2.16 6.47
CA ALA A 147 -12.59 -2.83 7.76
C ALA A 147 -11.24 -3.03 8.48
N GLN A 148 -10.20 -2.24 8.21
CA GLN A 148 -8.90 -2.33 8.88
C GLN A 148 -8.41 -0.99 9.48
N LEU A 149 -7.70 -1.08 10.60
CA LEU A 149 -6.99 0.04 11.21
C LEU A 149 -5.63 0.20 10.50
N ARG A 150 -5.55 1.09 9.50
CA ARG A 150 -4.33 1.36 8.74
C ARG A 150 -4.10 2.86 8.65
N LYS A 151 -3.37 3.41 9.61
CA LYS A 151 -2.98 4.83 9.64
C LYS A 151 -1.78 5.06 8.74
N ARG A 152 -1.87 6.08 7.88
CA ARG A 152 -0.82 6.49 6.94
C ARG A 152 -0.72 7.99 6.87
N ASN A 153 0.46 8.46 6.48
CA ASN A 153 0.72 9.84 6.13
C ASN A 153 0.75 9.98 4.61
N TYR A 154 0.08 10.99 4.10
CA TYR A 154 -0.02 11.29 2.68
C TYR A 154 0.47 12.72 2.43
N TRP A 155 1.56 12.86 1.67
CA TRP A 155 2.06 14.14 1.19
C TRP A 155 1.63 14.31 -0.26
N CYS A 156 0.82 15.32 -0.53
CA CYS A 156 0.42 15.68 -1.89
C CYS A 156 0.34 17.22 -2.03
N ASN A 157 0.53 17.70 -3.25
CA ASN A 157 0.51 19.14 -3.54
C ASN A 157 -0.90 19.67 -3.84
N TRP A 158 -1.92 18.93 -3.44
CA TRP A 158 -3.33 19.36 -3.39
C TRP A 158 -3.94 19.01 -2.04
N GLY A 159 -5.07 19.67 -1.69
CA GLY A 159 -5.79 19.41 -0.45
C GLY A 159 -6.80 18.28 -0.60
N PHE A 160 -6.99 17.51 0.48
CA PHE A 160 -8.13 16.58 0.62
C PHE A 160 -8.61 16.54 2.06
N ASN A 161 -9.88 16.25 2.26
CA ASN A 161 -10.51 16.03 3.57
C ASN A 161 -10.49 14.55 3.93
N GLN A 162 -10.73 14.24 5.21
CA GLN A 162 -10.96 12.84 5.62
C GLN A 162 -12.19 12.28 4.88
N PRO A 163 -12.15 11.03 4.42
CA PRO A 163 -13.33 10.39 3.85
C PRO A 163 -14.43 10.21 4.92
N GLU A 164 -15.68 10.10 4.49
CA GLU A 164 -16.77 9.68 5.36
C GLU A 164 -16.54 8.26 5.86
N ASP A 165 -16.98 7.96 7.10
CA ASP A 165 -16.92 6.60 7.62
C ASP A 165 -18.04 5.76 7.01
N LEU A 166 -17.66 4.79 6.19
CA LEU A 166 -18.59 3.85 5.55
C LEU A 166 -19.14 2.79 6.51
N GLY A 167 -18.76 2.81 7.78
CA GLY A 167 -19.24 1.87 8.79
C GLY A 167 -18.86 0.41 8.55
N LEU A 168 -17.85 0.13 7.70
CA LEU A 168 -17.46 -1.24 7.34
C LEU A 168 -16.88 -1.97 8.56
N VAL A 169 -17.40 -3.15 8.85
CA VAL A 169 -16.97 -3.96 9.99
C VAL A 169 -16.22 -5.22 9.53
N PHE A 170 -15.25 -5.64 10.35
CA PHE A 170 -14.37 -6.75 10.01
C PHE A 170 -15.14 -8.09 9.89
N GLY A 171 -16.17 -8.31 10.71
CA GLY A 171 -17.03 -9.49 10.57
C GLY A 171 -17.69 -9.66 9.21
N GLY A 172 -17.95 -8.58 8.48
CA GLY A 172 -18.48 -8.60 7.10
C GLY A 172 -17.44 -8.95 6.02
N ILE A 173 -16.17 -9.03 6.38
CA ILE A 173 -15.08 -9.33 5.44
C ILE A 173 -14.74 -10.82 5.42
N VAL A 174 -14.84 -11.49 6.57
CA VAL A 174 -14.43 -12.89 6.73
C VAL A 174 -15.34 -13.85 5.98
N LEU A 175 -14.75 -14.93 5.46
CA LEU A 175 -15.46 -15.93 4.65
C LEU A 175 -16.20 -16.95 5.54
N ASP A 176 -15.65 -17.22 6.72
CA ASP A 176 -16.25 -18.09 7.74
C ASP A 176 -15.75 -17.68 9.14
N GLY A 177 -16.38 -18.20 10.19
CA GLY A 177 -16.00 -17.96 11.59
C GLY A 177 -16.45 -16.59 12.09
N TRP A 178 -15.77 -16.10 13.13
CA TRP A 178 -16.11 -14.82 13.77
C TRP A 178 -14.86 -14.03 14.17
N THR A 179 -15.07 -12.78 14.55
CA THR A 179 -14.00 -11.83 14.85
C THR A 179 -14.21 -11.22 16.24
N ASP A 180 -13.12 -10.94 16.95
CA ASP A 180 -13.12 -10.37 18.30
C ASP A 180 -13.17 -8.82 18.30
N ARG A 181 -13.25 -8.20 17.12
CA ARG A 181 -13.19 -6.75 16.96
C ARG A 181 -13.89 -6.23 15.70
N GLY A 182 -14.32 -4.99 15.76
CA GLY A 182 -15.02 -4.34 14.64
C GLY A 182 -14.12 -3.94 13.47
N LYS A 183 -12.84 -3.69 13.69
CA LYS A 183 -11.84 -3.36 12.65
C LYS A 183 -10.60 -4.24 12.82
N SER A 184 -10.14 -4.86 11.75
CA SER A 184 -8.92 -5.66 11.72
C SER A 184 -7.68 -4.84 12.08
N TYR A 185 -6.66 -5.47 12.64
CA TYR A 185 -5.31 -4.91 12.64
C TYR A 185 -4.79 -4.74 11.22
N CYS A 186 -3.88 -3.78 11.02
CA CYS A 186 -3.23 -3.53 9.74
C CYS A 186 -2.52 -4.80 9.22
N ILE A 187 -2.78 -5.15 7.95
CA ILE A 187 -2.04 -6.20 7.25
C ILE A 187 -0.63 -5.70 6.96
N ASP A 188 0.38 -6.51 7.24
CA ASP A 188 1.79 -6.25 6.91
C ASP A 188 2.32 -7.25 5.88
N ALA A 189 3.47 -6.94 5.25
CA ALA A 189 4.12 -7.80 4.25
C ALA A 189 4.50 -9.20 4.78
N ASN A 190 4.62 -9.37 6.09
CA ASN A 190 4.94 -10.62 6.77
C ASN A 190 3.69 -11.38 7.24
N TYR A 191 2.51 -10.95 6.83
CA TYR A 191 1.25 -11.58 7.27
C TYR A 191 1.19 -13.08 6.93
N HIS A 192 1.85 -13.50 5.86
CA HIS A 192 1.97 -14.91 5.46
C HIS A 192 2.49 -15.83 6.58
N LYS A 193 3.31 -15.32 7.52
CA LYS A 193 3.87 -16.07 8.65
C LYS A 193 2.80 -16.46 9.67
N GLY A 194 1.64 -15.80 9.64
CA GLY A 194 0.58 -16.00 10.63
C GLY A 194 1.02 -15.59 12.05
N THR A 195 0.27 -16.06 13.04
CA THR A 195 0.52 -15.83 14.47
C THR A 195 -0.01 -17.00 15.29
N ASN A 196 0.12 -16.91 16.62
CA ASN A 196 -0.61 -17.69 17.60
C ASN A 196 -1.38 -16.75 18.53
N ILE A 197 -2.35 -17.28 19.29
CA ILE A 197 -3.22 -16.47 20.16
C ILE A 197 -2.41 -15.64 21.18
N PRO A 198 -1.43 -16.19 21.93
CA PRO A 198 -0.63 -15.39 22.85
C PRO A 198 0.08 -14.20 22.19
N GLN A 199 0.65 -14.39 20.98
CA GLN A 199 1.28 -13.30 20.25
C GLN A 199 0.26 -12.31 19.69
N TYR A 200 -0.90 -12.78 19.25
CA TYR A 200 -1.99 -11.95 18.78
C TYR A 200 -2.47 -10.99 19.87
N LEU A 201 -2.77 -11.52 21.05
CA LEU A 201 -3.27 -10.75 22.18
C LEU A 201 -2.20 -9.77 22.72
N SER A 202 -0.95 -10.22 22.85
CA SER A 202 0.12 -9.39 23.46
C SER A 202 0.64 -8.30 22.52
N LYS A 203 0.65 -8.53 21.19
CA LYS A 203 1.26 -7.62 20.22
C LYS A 203 0.27 -6.79 19.40
N GLY A 204 -1.03 -7.12 19.43
CA GLY A 204 -2.06 -6.40 18.70
C GLY A 204 -1.80 -6.32 17.19
N ARG A 205 -1.37 -7.42 16.56
CA ARG A 205 -1.05 -7.49 15.14
C ARG A 205 -1.31 -8.86 14.56
N ARG A 206 -1.30 -8.97 13.20
CA ARG A 206 -1.54 -10.20 12.45
C ARG A 206 -2.88 -10.81 12.82
N GLN A 207 -3.91 -10.10 12.46
CA GLN A 207 -5.31 -10.44 12.69
C GLN A 207 -5.58 -11.94 12.46
N ILE A 208 -6.40 -12.53 13.34
CA ILE A 208 -6.90 -13.90 13.21
C ILE A 208 -8.42 -13.88 13.04
N VAL A 209 -8.95 -15.00 12.58
CA VAL A 209 -10.37 -15.33 12.54
C VAL A 209 -10.57 -16.55 13.43
N TYR A 210 -11.50 -16.49 14.37
CA TYR A 210 -11.91 -17.62 15.17
C TYR A 210 -12.86 -18.52 14.41
N THR A 211 -12.77 -19.83 14.63
CA THR A 211 -13.60 -20.84 13.96
C THR A 211 -14.14 -21.84 14.97
N SER A 212 -15.24 -22.54 14.62
CA SER A 212 -15.82 -23.60 15.46
C SER A 212 -15.13 -24.96 15.31
N GLY A 213 -14.10 -25.06 14.46
CA GLY A 213 -13.37 -26.26 14.11
C GLY A 213 -12.55 -26.06 12.85
N GLU A 214 -12.48 -27.06 11.99
CA GLU A 214 -11.81 -26.93 10.70
C GLU A 214 -12.52 -25.91 9.81
N SER A 215 -11.75 -25.21 9.00
CA SER A 215 -12.21 -24.19 8.07
C SER A 215 -11.89 -24.61 6.62
N GLU A 216 -12.82 -24.42 5.71
CA GLU A 216 -12.60 -24.61 4.27
C GLU A 216 -11.68 -23.55 3.66
N TYR A 217 -11.54 -22.39 4.34
CA TYR A 217 -10.83 -21.22 3.82
C TYR A 217 -9.40 -21.08 4.31
N GLY A 218 -8.91 -22.04 5.13
CA GLY A 218 -7.52 -22.00 5.57
C GLY A 218 -7.18 -22.97 6.68
N LYS A 219 -5.88 -23.21 6.84
CA LYS A 219 -5.39 -24.09 7.89
C LYS A 219 -5.77 -23.58 9.28
N THR A 220 -6.60 -24.33 9.97
CA THR A 220 -7.00 -24.08 11.36
C THR A 220 -5.91 -24.51 12.33
N LYS A 221 -5.79 -23.78 13.42
CA LYS A 221 -4.97 -24.09 14.59
C LYS A 221 -5.85 -24.08 15.82
N GLU A 222 -5.40 -24.76 16.88
CA GLU A 222 -6.05 -24.77 18.16
C GLU A 222 -5.13 -24.20 19.24
N TYR A 223 -5.73 -23.51 20.20
CA TYR A 223 -5.08 -23.06 21.43
C TYR A 223 -6.12 -23.04 22.56
N GLU A 224 -5.91 -23.84 23.59
CA GLU A 224 -6.81 -23.94 24.78
C GLU A 224 -8.29 -24.15 24.41
N GLY A 225 -8.56 -25.05 23.46
CA GLY A 225 -9.91 -25.36 22.98
C GLY A 225 -10.49 -24.32 22.00
N GLN A 226 -9.75 -23.25 21.69
CA GLN A 226 -10.18 -22.23 20.76
C GLN A 226 -9.55 -22.44 19.39
N TYR A 227 -10.37 -22.69 18.38
CA TYR A 227 -9.91 -22.81 17.00
C TYR A 227 -9.78 -21.44 16.32
N TYR A 228 -8.76 -21.28 15.49
CA TYR A 228 -8.51 -20.04 14.74
C TYR A 228 -7.69 -20.28 13.47
N ARG A 229 -7.82 -19.37 12.54
CA ARG A 229 -7.00 -19.32 11.31
C ARG A 229 -6.50 -17.91 11.01
N LYS A 230 -5.53 -17.79 10.14
CA LYS A 230 -5.17 -16.50 9.55
C LYS A 230 -6.20 -16.12 8.46
N LEU A 231 -6.24 -14.84 8.11
CA LEU A 231 -6.99 -14.37 6.95
C LEU A 231 -6.46 -15.02 5.67
N THR A 232 -7.35 -15.26 4.74
CA THR A 232 -7.02 -15.67 3.37
C THR A 232 -6.49 -14.48 2.55
N PRO A 233 -5.83 -14.69 1.40
CA PRO A 233 -5.49 -13.59 0.48
C PRO A 233 -6.72 -12.79 0.03
N ILE A 234 -7.87 -13.44 -0.19
CA ILE A 234 -9.13 -12.79 -0.57
C ILE A 234 -9.63 -11.85 0.53
N GLU A 235 -9.61 -12.30 1.79
CA GLU A 235 -9.99 -11.45 2.93
C GLU A 235 -9.01 -10.26 3.08
N CYS A 236 -7.71 -10.48 2.85
CA CYS A 236 -6.72 -9.41 2.82
C CYS A 236 -6.95 -8.44 1.64
N ALA A 237 -7.35 -8.93 0.46
CA ALA A 237 -7.71 -8.08 -0.68
C ALA A 237 -8.94 -7.21 -0.36
N LYS A 238 -9.98 -7.79 0.25
CA LYS A 238 -11.14 -7.03 0.75
C LYS A 238 -10.74 -5.92 1.73
N LEU A 239 -9.81 -6.20 2.67
CA LEU A 239 -9.30 -5.20 3.61
C LEU A 239 -8.51 -4.09 2.92
N GLN A 240 -7.81 -4.38 1.82
CA GLN A 240 -7.11 -3.38 1.00
C GLN A 240 -7.99 -2.79 -0.09
N THR A 241 -9.25 -3.23 -0.17
CA THR A 241 -10.21 -2.83 -1.21
C THR A 241 -9.69 -3.04 -2.63
N VAL A 242 -8.85 -4.07 -2.82
CA VAL A 242 -8.30 -4.52 -4.11
C VAL A 242 -9.36 -5.41 -4.80
N PRO A 243 -9.54 -5.34 -6.13
CA PRO A 243 -10.39 -6.28 -6.85
C PRO A 243 -10.01 -7.74 -6.55
N LEU A 244 -11.02 -8.61 -6.34
CA LEU A 244 -10.78 -9.94 -5.76
C LEU A 244 -9.98 -10.87 -6.68
N ASP A 245 -10.13 -10.70 -7.97
CA ASP A 245 -9.45 -11.44 -9.05
C ASP A 245 -8.08 -10.86 -9.43
N TYR A 246 -7.75 -9.65 -8.97
CA TYR A 246 -6.55 -8.92 -9.35
C TYR A 246 -5.24 -9.69 -9.11
N LEU A 247 -5.19 -10.51 -8.07
CA LEU A 247 -4.04 -11.33 -7.72
C LEU A 247 -4.12 -12.79 -8.21
N ASP A 248 -5.15 -13.12 -9.00
CA ASP A 248 -5.30 -14.48 -9.56
C ASP A 248 -4.47 -14.67 -10.83
N VAL A 249 -3.19 -14.43 -10.67
CA VAL A 249 -2.18 -14.49 -11.74
C VAL A 249 -1.40 -15.79 -11.64
N PRO A 250 -1.21 -16.54 -12.74
CA PRO A 250 -0.44 -17.78 -12.76
C PRO A 250 0.97 -17.60 -12.18
N GLY A 251 1.40 -18.55 -11.35
CA GLY A 251 2.73 -18.52 -10.72
C GLY A 251 2.87 -17.62 -9.47
N ILE A 252 1.82 -16.90 -9.07
CA ILE A 252 1.82 -16.06 -7.87
C ILE A 252 1.33 -16.87 -6.66
N SER A 253 2.25 -17.20 -5.75
CA SER A 253 1.92 -17.94 -4.52
C SER A 253 1.18 -17.08 -3.50
N ASN A 254 0.46 -17.72 -2.57
CA ASN A 254 -0.20 -17.00 -1.45
C ASN A 254 0.78 -16.15 -0.62
N THR A 255 2.03 -16.60 -0.46
CA THR A 255 3.07 -15.81 0.23
C THR A 255 3.31 -14.49 -0.49
N GLN A 256 3.39 -14.50 -1.82
CA GLN A 256 3.57 -13.29 -2.61
C GLN A 256 2.30 -12.40 -2.59
N LYS A 257 1.10 -13.01 -2.67
CA LYS A 257 -0.17 -12.28 -2.51
C LYS A 257 -0.20 -11.51 -1.18
N TYR A 258 0.10 -12.16 -0.06
CA TYR A 258 0.17 -11.50 1.25
C TYR A 258 1.22 -10.39 1.31
N LYS A 259 2.42 -10.60 0.71
CA LYS A 259 3.48 -9.60 0.67
C LYS A 259 3.02 -8.34 -0.07
N MET A 260 2.44 -8.50 -1.26
CA MET A 260 1.94 -7.40 -2.07
C MET A 260 0.79 -6.65 -1.39
N LEU A 261 -0.19 -7.36 -0.83
CA LEU A 261 -1.31 -6.76 -0.09
C LEU A 261 -0.85 -6.02 1.16
N GLY A 262 0.15 -6.54 1.87
CA GLY A 262 0.71 -5.89 3.05
C GLY A 262 1.50 -4.62 2.74
N ASN A 263 2.23 -4.60 1.62
CA ASN A 263 2.97 -3.44 1.14
C ASN A 263 2.09 -2.43 0.41
N GLY A 264 1.04 -2.90 -0.27
CA GLY A 264 0.17 -2.10 -1.10
C GLY A 264 -0.68 -1.07 -0.33
N TRP A 265 -1.33 -0.20 -1.07
CA TRP A 265 -2.24 0.82 -0.55
C TRP A 265 -3.65 0.27 -0.35
N THR A 266 -4.43 0.91 0.51
CA THR A 266 -5.89 0.73 0.53
C THR A 266 -6.47 1.53 -0.62
N ILE A 267 -7.00 0.84 -1.63
CA ILE A 267 -7.39 1.47 -2.91
C ILE A 267 -8.44 2.56 -2.72
N ASP A 268 -9.47 2.33 -1.90
CA ASP A 268 -10.53 3.33 -1.69
C ASP A 268 -10.03 4.60 -1.01
N MET A 269 -8.98 4.51 -0.16
CA MET A 269 -8.35 5.69 0.40
C MET A 269 -7.64 6.50 -0.69
N ILE A 270 -6.88 5.85 -1.58
CA ILE A 270 -6.20 6.54 -2.68
C ILE A 270 -7.21 7.10 -3.68
N THR A 271 -8.27 6.34 -3.98
CA THR A 271 -9.40 6.79 -4.81
C THR A 271 -10.03 8.07 -4.26
N HIS A 272 -10.24 8.13 -2.93
CA HIS A 272 -10.75 9.33 -2.27
C HIS A 272 -9.80 10.53 -2.42
N ILE A 273 -8.50 10.31 -2.21
CA ILE A 273 -7.48 11.36 -2.35
C ILE A 273 -7.41 11.87 -3.81
N PHE A 274 -7.47 10.97 -4.78
CA PHE A 274 -7.46 11.33 -6.22
C PHE A 274 -8.69 12.13 -6.62
N LYS A 275 -9.89 11.77 -6.16
CA LYS A 275 -11.13 12.54 -6.43
C LYS A 275 -11.05 13.99 -5.97
N ALA A 276 -10.22 14.30 -4.98
CA ALA A 276 -10.07 15.65 -4.47
C ALA A 276 -9.07 16.50 -5.30
N GLY A 277 -8.18 15.86 -6.05
CA GLY A 277 -7.08 16.55 -6.71
C GLY A 277 -6.96 16.32 -8.21
N LEU A 278 -7.49 15.24 -8.75
CA LEU A 278 -7.40 14.90 -10.18
C LEU A 278 -8.72 15.09 -10.89
#